data_e73aea1ec47eeb0864789cf4b5696a2a
#
_entry.id   e73aea1ec47eeb0864789cf4b5696a2a
#
_cell.length_a   1.000
_cell.length_b   1.000
_cell.length_c   1.000
_cell.angle_alpha   90.00
_cell.angle_beta   90.00
_cell.angle_gamma   90.00
#
_symmetry.space_group_name_H-M   'P 1'
#
loop_
_entity.id
_entity.type
_entity.pdbx_description
1 polymer ?
#
loop_
_entity_poly.entity_id
_entity_poly.type
_entity_poly.pdbx_seq_one_letter_code
_entity_poly.pdbx_strand_id
1 'polypeptide(L)'
;MEQDRKIKVGISIGDPNGIGIEVILKIFERREIFDFFTPVLYGNMKLISFQKRHLNLKTSLNPYREGGKLSPNQVNVVDVWNTPFNSSFGESTKEGGEHALKSLVAATKALKAGKVDVLVTAPIDKHNIQSDSFKFPGHTDYLAKELGGKSLMFMITDALKVGLLTDHVPVSEVAQLITPERIEEKVALMMQSLREDFGIA
;
A
#
# COMPACT_ATOMS: atom_id res chain seq x y z
N MET A 1 -9.12 20.47 19.57
CA MET A 1 -8.00 19.73 20.21
C MET A 1 -8.01 18.30 19.71
N GLU A 2 -7.38 18.08 18.52
CA GLU A 2 -7.28 16.76 17.86
C GLU A 2 -5.78 16.48 17.56
N GLN A 3 -4.92 16.92 18.47
CA GLN A 3 -3.50 17.14 18.18
C GLN A 3 -2.54 16.03 18.60
N ASP A 4 -3.00 14.80 18.94
CA ASP A 4 -2.03 13.75 19.38
C ASP A 4 -2.37 12.34 18.93
N ARG A 5 -3.17 12.19 17.88
CA ARG A 5 -3.44 10.86 17.31
C ARG A 5 -2.40 10.51 16.27
N LYS A 6 -1.49 9.55 16.57
CA LYS A 6 -0.59 8.99 15.55
C LYS A 6 -1.37 8.48 14.33
N ILE A 7 -0.89 8.84 13.15
CA ILE A 7 -1.42 8.36 11.87
C ILE A 7 -1.34 6.84 11.85
N LYS A 8 -2.43 6.19 11.44
CA LYS A 8 -2.49 4.74 11.21
C LYS A 8 -2.21 4.46 9.75
N VAL A 9 -1.12 3.76 9.49
CA VAL A 9 -0.69 3.39 8.14
C VAL A 9 -1.11 1.95 7.85
N GLY A 10 -2.09 1.77 6.97
CA GLY A 10 -2.45 0.46 6.43
C GLY A 10 -1.38 0.01 5.43
N ILE A 11 -0.95 -1.25 5.53
CA ILE A 11 0.08 -1.79 4.64
C ILE A 11 -0.41 -3.11 4.05
N SER A 12 -0.45 -3.23 2.71
CA SER A 12 -0.64 -4.52 2.05
C SER A 12 0.70 -5.21 1.81
N ILE A 13 0.76 -6.54 2.00
CA ILE A 13 2.03 -7.27 1.96
C ILE A 13 2.61 -7.50 0.56
N GLY A 14 1.82 -7.24 -0.51
CA GLY A 14 2.22 -7.58 -1.87
C GLY A 14 2.23 -9.09 -2.13
N ASP A 15 3.05 -9.53 -3.10
CA ASP A 15 3.23 -10.96 -3.37
C ASP A 15 4.00 -11.62 -2.21
N PRO A 16 3.43 -12.63 -1.53
CA PRO A 16 4.09 -13.30 -0.43
C PRO A 16 5.33 -14.13 -0.83
N ASN A 17 5.51 -14.41 -2.12
CA ASN A 17 6.73 -15.04 -2.65
C ASN A 17 7.81 -14.03 -3.05
N GLY A 18 7.47 -12.74 -3.06
CA GLY A 18 8.37 -11.64 -3.39
C GLY A 18 9.04 -11.02 -2.16
N ILE A 19 9.64 -9.85 -2.37
CA ILE A 19 10.42 -9.13 -1.35
C ILE A 19 9.58 -8.25 -0.41
N GLY A 20 8.25 -8.14 -0.64
CA GLY A 20 7.40 -7.17 0.07
C GLY A 20 7.43 -7.33 1.59
N ILE A 21 7.23 -8.53 2.09
CA ILE A 21 7.26 -8.81 3.55
C ILE A 21 8.66 -8.57 4.12
N GLU A 22 9.72 -8.95 3.41
CA GLU A 22 11.11 -8.72 3.83
C GLU A 22 11.39 -7.23 4.02
N VAL A 23 11.05 -6.41 3.03
CA VAL A 23 11.24 -4.94 3.07
C VAL A 23 10.47 -4.35 4.24
N ILE A 24 9.19 -4.72 4.41
CA ILE A 24 8.37 -4.26 5.52
C ILE A 24 9.03 -4.62 6.87
N LEU A 25 9.40 -5.86 7.06
CA LEU A 25 9.99 -6.31 8.32
C LEU A 25 11.31 -5.61 8.63
N LYS A 26 12.19 -5.44 7.63
CA LYS A 26 13.48 -4.72 7.79
C LYS A 26 13.29 -3.27 8.17
N ILE A 27 12.33 -2.56 7.58
CA ILE A 27 12.02 -1.18 7.92
C ILE A 27 11.66 -1.07 9.41
N PHE A 28 10.80 -1.96 9.90
CA PHE A 28 10.30 -1.93 11.28
C PHE A 28 11.23 -2.57 12.32
N GLU A 29 12.45 -2.97 11.96
CA GLU A 29 13.51 -3.20 12.93
C GLU A 29 14.01 -1.87 13.55
N ARG A 30 13.86 -0.77 12.81
CA ARG A 30 14.19 0.58 13.25
C ARG A 30 13.04 1.12 14.10
N ARG A 31 13.26 1.19 15.41
CA ARG A 31 12.22 1.56 16.38
C ARG A 31 11.75 3.02 16.23
N GLU A 32 12.61 3.87 15.73
CA GLU A 32 12.33 5.32 15.55
C GLU A 32 11.16 5.57 14.59
N ILE A 33 10.88 4.62 13.69
CA ILE A 33 9.76 4.70 12.75
C ILE A 33 8.41 4.72 13.46
N PHE A 34 8.31 4.02 14.59
CA PHE A 34 7.09 4.00 15.38
C PHE A 34 6.78 5.35 16.05
N ASP A 35 7.72 6.30 16.11
CA ASP A 35 7.45 7.63 16.64
C ASP A 35 6.56 8.45 15.71
N PHE A 36 6.60 8.18 14.40
CA PHE A 36 5.85 8.91 13.39
C PHE A 36 4.45 8.37 13.16
N PHE A 37 4.25 7.04 13.17
CA PHE A 37 2.96 6.44 12.87
C PHE A 37 2.79 5.04 13.48
N THR A 38 1.56 4.53 13.43
CA THR A 38 1.21 3.17 13.86
C THR A 38 0.93 2.29 12.64
N PRO A 39 1.77 1.28 12.35
CA PRO A 39 1.56 0.40 11.20
C PRO A 39 0.49 -0.67 11.48
N VAL A 40 -0.36 -0.91 10.47
CA VAL A 40 -1.36 -1.98 10.43
C VAL A 40 -1.15 -2.80 9.17
N LEU A 41 -0.59 -3.99 9.31
CA LEU A 41 -0.22 -4.88 8.22
C LEU A 41 -1.34 -5.88 7.93
N TYR A 42 -1.87 -5.86 6.73
CA TYR A 42 -2.92 -6.77 6.28
C TYR A 42 -2.30 -7.99 5.61
N GLY A 43 -2.29 -9.13 6.31
CA GLY A 43 -1.65 -10.34 5.80
C GLY A 43 -2.07 -11.58 6.59
N ASN A 44 -1.10 -12.41 6.97
CA ASN A 44 -1.33 -13.57 7.83
C ASN A 44 -0.18 -13.67 8.83
N MET A 45 -0.50 -13.69 10.11
CA MET A 45 0.49 -13.71 11.20
C MET A 45 1.44 -14.91 11.11
N LYS A 46 0.94 -16.09 10.73
CA LYS A 46 1.77 -17.31 10.62
C LYS A 46 2.79 -17.17 9.50
N LEU A 47 2.36 -16.71 8.33
CA LEU A 47 3.23 -16.45 7.18
C LEU A 47 4.30 -15.41 7.51
N ILE A 48 3.89 -14.24 8.04
CA ILE A 48 4.82 -13.15 8.38
C ILE A 48 5.83 -13.61 9.46
N SER A 49 5.36 -14.34 10.47
CA SER A 49 6.23 -14.89 11.51
C SER A 49 7.20 -15.96 10.96
N PHE A 50 6.77 -16.76 9.99
CA PHE A 50 7.64 -17.72 9.30
C PHE A 50 8.75 -16.99 8.54
N GLN A 51 8.40 -16.02 7.69
CA GLN A 51 9.37 -15.25 6.91
C GLN A 51 10.31 -14.45 7.82
N LYS A 52 9.79 -13.83 8.88
CA LYS A 52 10.61 -13.17 9.91
C LYS A 52 11.70 -14.09 10.47
N ARG A 53 11.34 -15.33 10.83
CA ARG A 53 12.32 -16.32 11.35
C ARG A 53 13.30 -16.75 10.27
N HIS A 54 12.80 -17.03 9.06
CA HIS A 54 13.63 -17.44 7.93
C HIS A 54 14.70 -16.40 7.58
N LEU A 55 14.34 -15.11 7.64
CA LEU A 55 15.23 -13.97 7.38
C LEU A 55 16.03 -13.52 8.62
N ASN A 56 15.87 -14.20 9.76
CA ASN A 56 16.53 -13.87 11.03
C ASN A 56 16.31 -12.41 11.47
N LEU A 57 15.11 -11.87 11.25
CA LEU A 57 14.73 -10.49 11.61
C LEU A 57 14.13 -10.44 13.04
N LYS A 58 14.29 -9.26 13.69
CA LYS A 58 13.88 -9.04 15.09
C LYS A 58 12.62 -8.17 15.23
N THR A 59 11.98 -7.80 14.12
CA THR A 59 10.77 -6.97 14.09
C THR A 59 9.72 -7.44 15.08
N SER A 60 9.18 -6.53 15.88
CA SER A 60 8.14 -6.84 16.86
C SER A 60 6.77 -6.85 16.19
N LEU A 61 6.04 -7.97 16.31
CA LEU A 61 4.72 -8.17 15.72
C LEU A 61 3.66 -8.26 16.82
N ASN A 62 2.51 -7.65 16.61
CA ASN A 62 1.34 -7.72 17.47
C ASN A 62 0.15 -8.29 16.68
N PRO A 63 -0.45 -9.43 17.08
CA PRO A 63 -1.68 -9.89 16.45
C PRO A 63 -2.79 -8.89 16.77
N TYR A 64 -3.40 -8.36 15.73
CA TYR A 64 -4.43 -7.33 15.85
C TYR A 64 -5.75 -7.79 15.22
N ARG A 65 -6.82 -7.67 15.98
CA ARG A 65 -8.20 -7.79 15.47
C ARG A 65 -8.81 -6.41 15.36
N GLU A 66 -9.47 -6.13 14.26
CA GLU A 66 -10.14 -4.86 14.04
C GLU A 66 -11.12 -4.52 15.18
N GLY A 67 -11.04 -3.27 15.66
CA GLY A 67 -11.77 -2.83 16.84
C GLY A 67 -11.06 -3.06 18.18
N GLY A 68 -9.94 -3.81 18.20
CA GLY A 68 -9.09 -3.97 19.36
C GLY A 68 -8.14 -2.79 19.59
N LYS A 69 -7.26 -2.93 20.57
CA LYS A 69 -6.21 -1.93 20.87
C LYS A 69 -4.99 -2.15 20.01
N LEU A 70 -4.59 -1.14 19.24
CA LEU A 70 -3.33 -1.13 18.51
C LEU A 70 -2.14 -1.00 19.46
N SER A 71 -1.06 -1.74 19.19
CA SER A 71 0.22 -1.53 19.85
C SER A 71 0.98 -0.40 19.12
N PRO A 72 1.38 0.68 19.81
CA PRO A 72 2.00 1.82 19.17
C PRO A 72 3.45 1.55 18.72
N ASN A 73 4.11 0.52 19.27
CA ASN A 73 5.53 0.24 19.05
C ASN A 73 5.78 -1.14 18.41
N GLN A 74 4.77 -1.68 17.73
CA GLN A 74 4.84 -2.96 17.05
C GLN A 74 4.10 -2.89 15.72
N VAL A 75 4.43 -3.79 14.80
CA VAL A 75 3.65 -3.97 13.57
C VAL A 75 2.38 -4.74 13.93
N ASN A 76 1.24 -4.08 13.83
CA ASN A 76 -0.06 -4.69 14.11
C ASN A 76 -0.50 -5.50 12.90
N VAL A 77 -0.65 -6.80 13.05
CA VAL A 77 -0.99 -7.71 11.94
C VAL A 77 -2.44 -8.12 12.02
N VAL A 78 -3.18 -7.83 10.96
CA VAL A 78 -4.54 -8.31 10.73
C VAL A 78 -4.48 -9.59 9.91
N ASP A 79 -5.02 -10.68 10.43
CA ASP A 79 -5.17 -11.92 9.66
C ASP A 79 -6.30 -11.77 8.63
N VAL A 80 -5.93 -11.74 7.36
CA VAL A 80 -6.85 -11.60 6.22
C VAL A 80 -7.36 -12.96 5.75
N TRP A 81 -6.59 -14.02 6.01
CA TRP A 81 -6.96 -15.40 5.72
C TRP A 81 -6.43 -16.34 6.79
N ASN A 82 -7.05 -17.53 6.90
CA ASN A 82 -6.68 -18.55 7.90
C ASN A 82 -6.04 -19.79 7.29
N THR A 83 -6.03 -19.93 5.96
CA THR A 83 -5.42 -21.07 5.26
C THR A 83 -3.89 -21.01 5.34
N PRO A 84 -3.21 -22.16 5.46
CA PRO A 84 -1.76 -22.19 5.32
C PRO A 84 -1.33 -21.66 3.94
N PHE A 85 -0.18 -21.00 3.91
CA PHE A 85 0.48 -20.59 2.67
C PHE A 85 1.92 -21.11 2.69
N ASN A 86 2.31 -21.81 1.64
CA ASN A 86 3.67 -22.32 1.48
C ASN A 86 4.46 -21.34 0.61
N SER A 87 5.44 -20.67 1.20
CA SER A 87 6.29 -19.70 0.48
C SER A 87 7.20 -20.42 -0.51
N SER A 88 7.15 -19.99 -1.76
CA SER A 88 8.09 -20.36 -2.85
C SER A 88 8.82 -19.09 -3.29
N PHE A 89 9.84 -18.70 -2.53
CA PHE A 89 10.52 -17.41 -2.74
C PHE A 89 11.08 -17.26 -4.16
N GLY A 90 10.78 -16.12 -4.78
CA GLY A 90 11.20 -15.78 -6.14
C GLY A 90 10.36 -16.41 -7.25
N GLU A 91 9.36 -17.22 -6.90
CA GLU A 91 8.49 -17.85 -7.88
C GLU A 91 7.16 -17.09 -8.05
N SER A 92 6.76 -16.89 -9.30
CA SER A 92 5.44 -16.37 -9.64
C SER A 92 4.41 -17.51 -9.58
N THR A 93 3.54 -17.49 -8.59
CA THR A 93 2.51 -18.52 -8.40
C THR A 93 1.12 -17.90 -8.36
N LYS A 94 0.12 -18.63 -8.84
CA LYS A 94 -1.28 -18.19 -8.78
C LYS A 94 -1.73 -17.95 -7.33
N GLU A 95 -1.33 -18.84 -6.41
CA GLU A 95 -1.65 -18.71 -4.99
C GLU A 95 -1.03 -17.43 -4.39
N GLY A 96 0.21 -17.08 -4.80
CA GLY A 96 0.87 -15.81 -4.42
C GLY A 96 0.03 -14.61 -4.84
N GLY A 97 -0.42 -14.59 -6.10
CA GLY A 97 -1.28 -13.52 -6.63
C GLY A 97 -2.62 -13.41 -5.91
N GLU A 98 -3.27 -14.54 -5.61
CA GLU A 98 -4.54 -14.56 -4.85
C GLU A 98 -4.37 -13.99 -3.43
N HIS A 99 -3.27 -14.29 -2.75
CA HIS A 99 -3.01 -13.78 -1.40
C HIS A 99 -2.57 -12.30 -1.42
N ALA A 100 -1.83 -11.88 -2.45
CA ALA A 100 -1.52 -10.46 -2.68
C ALA A 100 -2.81 -9.65 -2.85
N LEU A 101 -3.75 -10.16 -3.65
CA LEU A 101 -5.05 -9.52 -3.86
C LEU A 101 -5.88 -9.47 -2.57
N LYS A 102 -5.96 -10.56 -1.81
CA LYS A 102 -6.68 -10.57 -0.51
C LYS A 102 -6.13 -9.49 0.42
N SER A 103 -4.82 -9.37 0.52
CA SER A 103 -4.16 -8.34 1.33
C SER A 103 -4.51 -6.93 0.86
N LEU A 104 -4.39 -6.65 -0.44
CA LEU A 104 -4.71 -5.35 -1.02
C LEU A 104 -6.17 -4.97 -0.80
N VAL A 105 -7.11 -5.89 -1.06
CA VAL A 105 -8.54 -5.66 -0.86
C VAL A 105 -8.88 -5.35 0.59
N ALA A 106 -8.30 -6.09 1.54
CA ALA A 106 -8.53 -5.87 2.97
C ALA A 106 -8.01 -4.49 3.42
N ALA A 107 -6.79 -4.13 3.00
CA ALA A 107 -6.19 -2.84 3.33
C ALA A 107 -6.97 -1.66 2.71
N THR A 108 -7.43 -1.80 1.45
CA THR A 108 -8.26 -0.79 0.78
C THR A 108 -9.62 -0.61 1.47
N LYS A 109 -10.27 -1.71 1.87
CA LYS A 109 -11.52 -1.64 2.64
C LYS A 109 -11.33 -0.94 3.98
N ALA A 110 -10.21 -1.18 4.65
CA ALA A 110 -9.90 -0.53 5.91
C ALA A 110 -9.67 0.99 5.74
N LEU A 111 -8.98 1.40 4.67
CA LEU A 111 -8.83 2.81 4.32
C LEU A 111 -10.20 3.46 4.05
N LYS A 112 -11.02 2.85 3.20
CA LYS A 112 -12.37 3.33 2.87
C LYS A 112 -13.28 3.45 4.09
N ALA A 113 -13.10 2.58 5.08
CA ALA A 113 -13.85 2.59 6.34
C ALA A 113 -13.25 3.52 7.41
N GLY A 114 -12.18 4.27 7.13
CA GLY A 114 -11.51 5.16 8.09
C GLY A 114 -10.80 4.43 9.24
N LYS A 115 -10.54 3.13 9.10
CA LYS A 115 -9.82 2.33 10.10
C LYS A 115 -8.32 2.61 10.08
N VAL A 116 -7.80 2.96 8.93
CA VAL A 116 -6.45 3.50 8.69
C VAL A 116 -6.56 4.82 7.94
N ASP A 117 -5.56 5.67 8.09
CA ASP A 117 -5.57 7.05 7.57
C ASP A 117 -4.93 7.13 6.18
N VAL A 118 -3.94 6.27 5.92
CA VAL A 118 -3.23 6.16 4.64
C VAL A 118 -2.95 4.70 4.31
N LEU A 119 -2.68 4.40 3.04
CA LEU A 119 -2.35 3.08 2.54
C LEU A 119 -0.98 3.07 1.87
N VAL A 120 -0.14 2.12 2.27
CA VAL A 120 1.12 1.77 1.61
C VAL A 120 0.98 0.37 1.01
N THR A 121 1.39 0.20 -0.24
CA THR A 121 1.32 -1.09 -0.93
C THR A 121 2.71 -1.65 -1.18
N ALA A 122 2.95 -2.89 -0.77
CA ALA A 122 4.16 -3.62 -1.16
C ALA A 122 4.06 -4.17 -2.59
N PRO A 123 5.20 -4.51 -3.23
CA PRO A 123 5.23 -4.95 -4.62
C PRO A 123 4.36 -6.18 -4.88
N ILE A 124 3.64 -6.16 -6.00
CA ILE A 124 2.88 -7.30 -6.55
C ILE A 124 3.53 -7.80 -7.82
N ASP A 125 3.33 -9.06 -8.14
CA ASP A 125 3.54 -9.56 -9.49
C ASP A 125 2.28 -9.26 -10.33
N LYS A 126 2.46 -8.40 -11.35
CA LYS A 126 1.35 -7.94 -12.20
C LYS A 126 0.75 -9.04 -13.08
N HIS A 127 1.43 -10.17 -13.24
CA HIS A 127 0.93 -11.31 -14.00
C HIS A 127 0.11 -12.25 -13.13
N ASN A 128 0.63 -12.66 -11.97
CA ASN A 128 -0.04 -13.66 -11.14
C ASN A 128 -1.24 -13.11 -10.36
N ILE A 129 -1.31 -11.79 -10.13
CA ILE A 129 -2.46 -11.15 -9.45
C ILE A 129 -3.70 -11.06 -10.35
N GLN A 130 -3.53 -11.14 -11.69
CA GLN A 130 -4.64 -11.06 -12.63
C GLN A 130 -5.65 -12.20 -12.39
N SER A 131 -6.91 -11.83 -12.32
CA SER A 131 -8.02 -12.76 -12.07
C SER A 131 -9.32 -12.16 -12.57
N ASP A 132 -10.41 -12.89 -12.53
CA ASP A 132 -11.75 -12.36 -12.86
C ASP A 132 -12.15 -11.19 -11.94
N SER A 133 -11.64 -11.15 -10.73
CA SER A 133 -11.87 -10.10 -9.75
C SER A 133 -10.83 -8.97 -9.77
N PHE A 134 -9.72 -9.11 -10.50
CA PHE A 134 -8.69 -8.09 -10.61
C PHE A 134 -8.17 -8.00 -12.04
N LYS A 135 -8.70 -7.04 -12.80
CA LYS A 135 -8.35 -6.75 -14.20
C LYS A 135 -7.80 -5.32 -14.32
N PHE A 136 -6.81 -5.00 -13.48
CA PHE A 136 -6.19 -3.69 -13.44
C PHE A 136 -4.70 -3.78 -13.80
N PRO A 137 -4.13 -2.75 -14.47
CA PRO A 137 -2.69 -2.70 -14.77
C PRO A 137 -1.81 -2.69 -13.51
N GLY A 138 -2.35 -2.20 -12.38
CA GLY A 138 -1.65 -2.10 -11.12
C GLY A 138 -2.48 -1.51 -9.99
N HIS A 139 -1.82 -1.11 -8.92
CA HIS A 139 -2.46 -0.56 -7.72
C HIS A 139 -3.22 0.74 -8.01
N THR A 140 -2.66 1.64 -8.82
CA THR A 140 -3.20 2.99 -9.06
C THR A 140 -4.62 2.96 -9.60
N ASP A 141 -4.85 2.19 -10.68
CA ASP A 141 -6.17 2.09 -11.29
C ASP A 141 -7.17 1.38 -10.39
N TYR A 142 -6.72 0.33 -9.70
CA TYR A 142 -7.52 -0.38 -8.71
C TYR A 142 -7.98 0.55 -7.59
N LEU A 143 -7.05 1.30 -6.99
CA LEU A 143 -7.34 2.20 -5.88
C LEU A 143 -8.23 3.38 -6.31
N ALA A 144 -7.98 3.97 -7.49
CA ALA A 144 -8.83 5.04 -8.03
C ALA A 144 -10.29 4.58 -8.18
N LYS A 145 -10.51 3.36 -8.70
CA LYS A 145 -11.85 2.79 -8.83
C LYS A 145 -12.49 2.50 -7.47
N GLU A 146 -11.78 1.80 -6.58
CA GLU A 146 -12.34 1.37 -5.29
C GLU A 146 -12.62 2.53 -4.34
N LEU A 147 -11.81 3.59 -4.38
CA LEU A 147 -11.98 4.78 -3.54
C LEU A 147 -12.86 5.85 -4.19
N GLY A 148 -13.25 5.66 -5.47
CA GLY A 148 -14.15 6.58 -6.18
C GLY A 148 -13.51 7.92 -6.51
N GLY A 149 -12.19 7.93 -6.71
CA GLY A 149 -11.40 9.13 -6.99
C GLY A 149 -10.69 9.09 -8.35
N LYS A 150 -9.94 10.15 -8.62
CA LYS A 150 -9.03 10.26 -9.75
C LYS A 150 -7.59 10.13 -9.26
N SER A 151 -6.75 9.44 -10.01
CA SER A 151 -5.34 9.26 -9.65
C SER A 151 -4.48 10.41 -10.18
N LEU A 152 -3.49 10.79 -9.39
CA LEU A 152 -2.38 11.64 -9.81
C LEU A 152 -1.07 11.00 -9.34
N MET A 153 -0.18 10.75 -10.29
CA MET A 153 1.16 10.26 -9.94
C MET A 153 2.05 11.44 -9.55
N PHE A 154 2.55 11.42 -8.33
CA PHE A 154 3.51 12.38 -7.81
C PHE A 154 4.88 11.74 -7.63
N MET A 155 5.93 12.41 -8.15
CA MET A 155 7.31 12.17 -7.78
C MET A 155 7.73 13.24 -6.80
N ILE A 156 8.13 12.83 -5.58
CA ILE A 156 8.26 13.74 -4.44
C ILE A 156 9.67 13.66 -3.86
N THR A 157 10.28 14.82 -3.68
CA THR A 157 11.41 15.06 -2.79
C THR A 157 11.06 16.22 -1.86
N ASP A 158 11.90 16.50 -0.87
CA ASP A 158 11.67 17.64 0.03
C ASP A 158 11.58 18.96 -0.74
N ALA A 159 12.45 19.15 -1.75
CA ALA A 159 12.57 20.38 -2.51
C ALA A 159 11.65 20.43 -3.76
N LEU A 160 11.20 19.30 -4.28
CA LEU A 160 10.49 19.25 -5.57
C LEU A 160 9.36 18.24 -5.54
N LYS A 161 8.21 18.65 -6.10
CA LYS A 161 7.03 17.82 -6.29
C LYS A 161 6.58 17.88 -7.74
N VAL A 162 6.65 16.76 -8.45
CA VAL A 162 6.33 16.66 -9.89
C VAL A 162 5.08 15.81 -10.07
N GLY A 163 4.00 16.42 -10.54
CA GLY A 163 2.78 15.72 -10.97
C GLY A 163 2.85 15.34 -12.45
N LEU A 164 2.44 14.11 -12.79
CA LEU A 164 2.45 13.64 -14.16
C LEU A 164 1.10 13.87 -14.84
N LEU A 165 1.12 14.42 -16.07
CA LEU A 165 -0.07 14.55 -16.92
C LEU A 165 -0.46 13.22 -17.55
N THR A 166 0.53 12.40 -17.90
CA THR A 166 0.34 11.06 -18.48
C THR A 166 1.21 10.05 -17.76
N ASP A 167 0.71 8.83 -17.62
CA ASP A 167 1.40 7.70 -17.03
C ASP A 167 1.02 6.41 -17.77
N HIS A 168 1.93 5.45 -17.82
CA HIS A 168 1.72 4.11 -18.39
C HIS A 168 1.16 4.07 -19.83
N VAL A 169 1.52 5.05 -20.66
CA VAL A 169 1.14 5.13 -22.08
C VAL A 169 2.36 5.08 -22.99
N PRO A 170 2.26 4.55 -24.22
CA PRO A 170 3.32 4.61 -25.21
C PRO A 170 3.72 6.06 -25.51
N VAL A 171 5.01 6.30 -25.70
CA VAL A 171 5.51 7.67 -26.00
C VAL A 171 4.83 8.29 -27.23
N SER A 172 4.49 7.46 -28.24
CA SER A 172 3.77 7.88 -29.44
C SER A 172 2.36 8.45 -29.15
N GLU A 173 1.75 8.12 -28.04
CA GLU A 173 0.41 8.55 -27.66
C GLU A 173 0.40 9.78 -26.73
N VAL A 174 1.55 10.11 -26.12
CA VAL A 174 1.65 11.19 -25.13
C VAL A 174 1.11 12.52 -25.67
N ALA A 175 1.52 12.92 -26.89
CA ALA A 175 1.12 14.19 -27.46
C ALA A 175 -0.40 14.31 -27.66
N GLN A 176 -1.08 13.22 -27.99
CA GLN A 176 -2.53 13.18 -28.19
C GLN A 176 -3.31 13.25 -26.86
N LEU A 177 -2.68 12.83 -25.77
CA LEU A 177 -3.28 12.81 -24.44
C LEU A 177 -3.09 14.13 -23.67
N ILE A 178 -2.25 15.03 -24.15
CA ILE A 178 -2.07 16.37 -23.56
C ILE A 178 -3.11 17.29 -24.14
N THR A 179 -4.27 17.38 -23.49
CA THR A 179 -5.36 18.28 -23.86
C THR A 179 -5.57 19.34 -22.76
N PRO A 180 -6.20 20.50 -23.09
CA PRO A 180 -6.52 21.51 -22.09
C PRO A 180 -7.29 20.96 -20.90
N GLU A 181 -8.30 20.13 -21.15
CA GLU A 181 -9.16 19.53 -20.11
C GLU A 181 -8.35 18.62 -19.18
N ARG A 182 -7.42 17.83 -19.76
CA ARG A 182 -6.54 16.96 -18.96
C ARG A 182 -5.56 17.76 -18.12
N ILE A 183 -5.03 18.85 -18.67
CA ILE A 183 -4.14 19.76 -17.91
C ILE A 183 -4.92 20.36 -16.74
N GLU A 184 -6.09 20.93 -16.99
CA GLU A 184 -6.94 21.53 -15.95
C GLU A 184 -7.27 20.51 -14.84
N GLU A 185 -7.70 19.31 -15.23
CA GLU A 185 -8.01 18.24 -14.27
C GLU A 185 -6.80 17.87 -13.39
N LYS A 186 -5.65 17.62 -14.01
CA LYS A 186 -4.45 17.18 -13.28
C LYS A 186 -3.87 18.31 -12.42
N VAL A 187 -3.91 19.54 -12.90
CA VAL A 187 -3.50 20.73 -12.11
C VAL A 187 -4.43 20.93 -10.91
N ALA A 188 -5.74 20.80 -11.09
CA ALA A 188 -6.69 20.90 -9.98
C ALA A 188 -6.43 19.85 -8.90
N LEU A 189 -6.22 18.58 -9.30
CA LEU A 189 -5.86 17.50 -8.37
C LEU A 189 -4.52 17.78 -7.67
N MET A 190 -3.53 18.28 -8.40
CA MET A 190 -2.23 18.64 -7.84
C MET A 190 -2.37 19.75 -6.80
N MET A 191 -3.10 20.82 -7.11
CA MET A 191 -3.32 21.93 -6.19
C MET A 191 -4.09 21.50 -4.95
N GLN A 192 -5.07 20.60 -5.09
CA GLN A 192 -5.79 20.03 -3.95
C GLN A 192 -4.84 19.24 -3.05
N SER A 193 -4.05 18.31 -3.61
CA SER A 193 -3.11 17.49 -2.85
C SER A 193 -2.02 18.34 -2.18
N LEU A 194 -1.50 19.38 -2.85
CA LEU A 194 -0.53 20.29 -2.24
C LEU A 194 -1.08 20.96 -0.97
N ARG A 195 -2.36 21.34 -0.97
CA ARG A 195 -2.99 21.95 0.19
C ARG A 195 -3.32 20.93 1.29
N GLU A 196 -3.99 19.84 0.92
CA GLU A 196 -4.55 18.88 1.88
C GLU A 196 -3.49 17.93 2.43
N ASP A 197 -2.59 17.43 1.57
CA ASP A 197 -1.61 16.41 1.95
C ASP A 197 -0.27 17.01 2.39
N PHE A 198 0.11 18.15 1.79
CA PHE A 198 1.43 18.78 2.06
C PHE A 198 1.36 20.09 2.85
N GLY A 199 0.17 20.64 3.08
CA GLY A 199 0.00 21.93 3.76
C GLY A 199 0.64 23.12 3.03
N ILE A 200 0.79 23.03 1.70
CA ILE A 200 1.38 24.06 0.83
C ILE A 200 0.23 24.90 0.27
N ALA A 201 0.26 26.21 0.56
CA ALA A 201 -0.73 27.18 0.09
C ALA A 201 -0.40 27.69 -1.32
#